data_21f2f0da0352e32bef9a4d7b560242f7
#
_entry.id   21f2f0da0352e32bef9a4d7b560242f7
#
_cell.length_a   1.000
_cell.length_b   1.000
_cell.length_c   1.000
_cell.angle_alpha   90.00
_cell.angle_beta   90.00
_cell.angle_gamma   90.00
#
_symmetry.space_group_name_H-M   'P 1'
#
loop_
_entity.id
_entity.type
_entity.pdbx_description
1 polymer ?
#
loop_
_entity_poly.entity_id
_entity_poly.type
_entity_poly.pdbx_seq_one_letter_code
_entity_poly.pdbx_strand_id
1 'polypeptide(L)'
;MRQRVMIAMALQCNPSLLIADEPTTALDVTIQAQILDLMMELKDKRKEAAILLITHDLAVVAETCDRVIVMYGGEIQEIATIDELFKNPLHPYTKALMDSIPKMDTKEKRLKALKGMVPSLLNMGDGCKLCSRFDPKDCACGGTGEEPELYEVKPNHFVRCNPSIFD
;
A
#
# COMPACT_ATOMS: atom_id res chain seq x y z
N MET A 1 -20.51 11.27 -12.71
CA MET A 1 -20.30 11.54 -14.16
C MET A 1 -18.92 12.12 -14.49
N ARG A 2 -18.38 13.12 -13.79
CA ARG A 2 -17.06 13.74 -14.10
C ARG A 2 -15.92 12.74 -14.17
N GLN A 3 -15.79 11.82 -13.20
CA GLN A 3 -14.69 10.82 -13.18
C GLN A 3 -14.74 9.84 -14.35
N ARG A 4 -15.93 9.39 -14.77
CA ARG A 4 -16.05 8.53 -15.98
C ARG A 4 -15.55 9.24 -17.23
N VAL A 5 -15.81 10.54 -17.33
CA VAL A 5 -15.32 11.36 -18.44
C VAL A 5 -13.79 11.50 -18.37
N MET A 6 -13.22 11.76 -17.19
CA MET A 6 -11.76 11.84 -17.00
C MET A 6 -11.07 10.52 -17.37
N ILE A 7 -11.62 9.38 -16.94
CA ILE A 7 -11.10 8.06 -17.30
C ILE A 7 -11.18 7.85 -18.81
N ALA A 8 -12.31 8.17 -19.43
CA ALA A 8 -12.48 8.06 -20.89
C ALA A 8 -11.45 8.93 -21.63
N MET A 9 -11.22 10.15 -21.17
CA MET A 9 -10.19 11.06 -21.75
C MET A 9 -8.78 10.49 -21.59
N ALA A 10 -8.43 9.96 -20.41
CA ALA A 10 -7.12 9.36 -20.17
C ALA A 10 -6.86 8.13 -21.05
N LEU A 11 -7.91 7.37 -21.34
CA LEU A 11 -7.84 6.15 -22.15
C LEU A 11 -7.90 6.40 -23.66
N GLN A 12 -8.30 7.59 -24.09
CA GLN A 12 -8.45 7.93 -25.51
C GLN A 12 -7.14 7.79 -26.30
N CYS A 13 -6.01 8.07 -25.65
CA CYS A 13 -4.68 7.96 -26.26
C CYS A 13 -4.11 6.53 -26.26
N ASN A 14 -4.87 5.53 -25.86
CA ASN A 14 -4.43 4.12 -25.76
C ASN A 14 -3.11 3.94 -24.97
N PRO A 15 -2.99 4.46 -23.72
CA PRO A 15 -1.76 4.37 -22.97
C PRO A 15 -1.43 2.93 -22.60
N SER A 16 -0.13 2.59 -22.55
CA SER A 16 0.36 1.32 -22.00
C SER A 16 0.36 1.30 -20.46
N LEU A 17 0.36 2.49 -19.83
CA LEU A 17 0.26 2.64 -18.38
C LEU A 17 -0.78 3.72 -18.04
N LEU A 18 -1.79 3.35 -17.24
CA LEU A 18 -2.73 4.27 -16.64
C LEU A 18 -2.34 4.52 -15.17
N ILE A 19 -2.05 5.77 -14.81
CA ILE A 19 -1.84 6.16 -13.42
C ILE A 19 -3.13 6.73 -12.87
N ALA A 20 -3.67 6.10 -11.82
CA ALA A 20 -4.90 6.50 -11.16
C ALA A 20 -4.59 6.87 -9.70
N ASP A 21 -4.54 8.17 -9.44
CA ASP A 21 -4.25 8.73 -8.12
C ASP A 21 -5.56 9.00 -7.38
N GLU A 22 -5.84 8.20 -6.35
CA GLU A 22 -7.07 8.20 -5.55
C GLU A 22 -8.36 8.33 -6.40
N PRO A 23 -8.58 7.48 -7.42
CA PRO A 23 -9.64 7.67 -8.41
C PRO A 23 -11.05 7.57 -7.82
N THR A 24 -11.19 7.04 -6.62
CA THR A 24 -12.46 6.79 -5.94
C THR A 24 -12.70 7.71 -4.73
N THR A 25 -11.80 8.65 -4.46
CA THR A 25 -11.93 9.59 -3.33
C THR A 25 -13.22 10.41 -3.45
N ALA A 26 -13.96 10.54 -2.34
CA ALA A 26 -15.23 11.25 -2.22
C ALA A 26 -16.40 10.64 -3.05
N LEU A 27 -16.33 9.37 -3.41
CA LEU A 27 -17.42 8.62 -4.00
C LEU A 27 -18.13 7.75 -2.97
N ASP A 28 -19.42 7.51 -3.19
CA ASP A 28 -20.11 6.44 -2.49
C ASP A 28 -19.62 5.05 -2.96
N VAL A 29 -19.77 4.05 -2.10
CA VAL A 29 -19.25 2.69 -2.31
C VAL A 29 -19.73 2.08 -3.63
N THR A 30 -20.98 2.36 -4.03
CA THR A 30 -21.55 1.81 -5.27
C THR A 30 -20.89 2.41 -6.51
N ILE A 31 -20.68 3.71 -6.51
CA ILE A 31 -20.00 4.40 -7.63
C ILE A 31 -18.52 4.05 -7.66
N GLN A 32 -17.88 3.89 -6.49
CA GLN A 32 -16.50 3.42 -6.38
C GLN A 32 -16.33 2.06 -7.08
N ALA A 33 -17.16 1.07 -6.74
CA ALA A 33 -17.13 -0.25 -7.37
C ALA A 33 -17.27 -0.16 -8.89
N GLN A 34 -18.28 0.60 -9.38
CA GLN A 34 -18.49 0.79 -10.82
C GLN A 34 -17.30 1.43 -11.56
N ILE A 35 -16.55 2.32 -10.90
CA ILE A 35 -15.36 2.94 -11.49
C ILE A 35 -14.22 1.93 -11.57
N LEU A 36 -14.02 1.16 -10.51
CA LEU A 36 -12.99 0.10 -10.47
C LEU A 36 -13.28 -0.98 -11.52
N ASP A 37 -14.52 -1.47 -11.59
CA ASP A 37 -14.96 -2.43 -12.61
C ASP A 37 -14.67 -1.93 -14.02
N LEU A 38 -15.00 -0.66 -14.29
CA LEU A 38 -14.72 -0.06 -15.60
C LEU A 38 -13.23 -0.03 -15.91
N MET A 39 -12.38 0.30 -14.93
CA MET A 39 -10.92 0.33 -15.10
C MET A 39 -10.38 -1.08 -15.38
N MET A 40 -10.86 -2.10 -14.65
CA MET A 40 -10.45 -3.49 -14.84
C MET A 40 -10.91 -4.04 -16.19
N GLU A 41 -12.16 -3.80 -16.61
CA GLU A 41 -12.63 -4.18 -17.95
C GLU A 41 -11.75 -3.59 -19.06
N LEU A 42 -11.31 -2.34 -18.89
CA LEU A 42 -10.49 -1.66 -19.89
C LEU A 42 -9.06 -2.21 -19.91
N LYS A 43 -8.50 -2.61 -18.74
CA LYS A 43 -7.23 -3.35 -18.64
C LYS A 43 -7.34 -4.69 -19.38
N ASP A 44 -8.40 -5.46 -19.13
CA ASP A 44 -8.57 -6.81 -19.67
C ASP A 44 -8.74 -6.81 -21.20
N LYS A 45 -9.35 -5.78 -21.75
CA LYS A 45 -9.46 -5.59 -23.22
C LYS A 45 -8.10 -5.30 -23.88
N ARG A 46 -7.07 -4.96 -23.08
CA ARG A 46 -5.74 -4.56 -23.56
C ARG A 46 -4.65 -5.33 -22.82
N LYS A 47 -4.24 -6.47 -23.38
CA LYS A 47 -3.27 -7.40 -22.78
C LYS A 47 -1.93 -6.77 -22.37
N GLU A 48 -1.56 -5.65 -22.97
CA GLU A 48 -0.28 -4.95 -22.71
C GLU A 48 -0.44 -3.70 -21.84
N ALA A 49 -1.65 -3.40 -21.36
CA ALA A 49 -1.88 -2.25 -20.51
C ALA A 49 -1.73 -2.60 -19.02
N ALA A 50 -1.09 -1.70 -18.29
CA ALA A 50 -0.96 -1.76 -16.85
C ALA A 50 -1.70 -0.59 -16.17
N ILE A 51 -2.16 -0.80 -14.94
CA ILE A 51 -2.74 0.25 -14.10
C ILE A 51 -1.87 0.39 -12.86
N LEU A 52 -1.39 1.61 -12.60
CA LEU A 52 -0.79 2.00 -11.33
C LEU A 52 -1.87 2.71 -10.50
N LEU A 53 -2.41 2.00 -9.52
CA LEU A 53 -3.43 2.52 -8.61
C LEU A 53 -2.79 3.06 -7.34
N ILE A 54 -2.98 4.33 -7.03
CA ILE A 54 -2.57 4.95 -5.77
C ILE A 54 -3.83 5.11 -4.92
N THR A 55 -3.84 4.46 -3.75
CA THR A 55 -4.99 4.48 -2.84
C THR A 55 -4.55 4.19 -1.40
N HIS A 56 -5.35 4.62 -0.44
CA HIS A 56 -5.23 4.25 0.97
C HIS A 56 -6.24 3.17 1.39
N ASP A 57 -7.08 2.71 0.48
CA ASP A 57 -8.12 1.71 0.76
C ASP A 57 -7.59 0.29 0.49
N LEU A 58 -7.27 -0.43 1.56
CA LEU A 58 -6.75 -1.79 1.50
C LEU A 58 -7.77 -2.81 0.96
N ALA A 59 -9.09 -2.54 1.08
CA ALA A 59 -10.10 -3.41 0.49
C ALA A 59 -10.08 -3.32 -1.03
N VAL A 60 -9.96 -2.11 -1.57
CA VAL A 60 -9.78 -1.89 -3.01
C VAL A 60 -8.51 -2.58 -3.51
N VAL A 61 -7.40 -2.44 -2.78
CA VAL A 61 -6.13 -3.10 -3.13
C VAL A 61 -6.29 -4.61 -3.18
N ALA A 62 -6.98 -5.21 -2.19
CA ALA A 62 -7.20 -6.66 -2.11
C ALA A 62 -8.02 -7.22 -3.28
N GLU A 63 -8.97 -6.43 -3.80
CA GLU A 63 -9.89 -6.85 -4.86
C GLU A 63 -9.33 -6.63 -6.28
N THR A 64 -8.46 -5.62 -6.46
CA THR A 64 -8.12 -5.15 -7.81
C THR A 64 -6.66 -5.29 -8.20
N CYS A 65 -5.74 -5.46 -7.23
CA CYS A 65 -4.31 -5.41 -7.50
C CYS A 65 -3.68 -6.81 -7.58
N ASP A 66 -2.75 -6.99 -8.53
CA ASP A 66 -1.92 -8.21 -8.61
C ASP A 66 -0.68 -8.09 -7.70
N ARG A 67 -0.15 -6.87 -7.56
CA ARG A 67 1.08 -6.54 -6.83
C ARG A 67 0.91 -5.24 -6.07
N VAL A 68 1.50 -5.14 -4.90
CA VAL A 68 1.36 -4.00 -3.99
C VAL A 68 2.71 -3.42 -3.63
N ILE A 69 2.78 -2.11 -3.57
CA ILE A 69 3.90 -1.33 -3.05
C ILE A 69 3.40 -0.56 -1.84
N VAL A 70 3.88 -0.88 -0.66
CA VAL A 70 3.57 -0.16 0.57
C VAL A 70 4.59 0.96 0.76
N MET A 71 4.12 2.19 0.94
CA MET A 71 4.96 3.37 1.11
C MET A 71 4.72 4.03 2.47
N TYR A 72 5.79 4.58 3.05
CA TYR A 72 5.73 5.43 4.24
C TYR A 72 6.80 6.52 4.17
N GLY A 73 6.42 7.76 4.42
CA GLY A 73 7.35 8.89 4.45
C GLY A 73 8.11 9.13 3.13
N GLY A 74 7.49 8.80 1.98
CA GLY A 74 8.11 8.92 0.66
C GLY A 74 9.00 7.73 0.27
N GLU A 75 9.19 6.75 1.15
CA GLU A 75 10.04 5.57 0.94
C GLU A 75 9.21 4.31 0.75
N ILE A 76 9.69 3.40 -0.10
CA ILE A 76 9.10 2.07 -0.27
C ILE A 76 9.50 1.20 0.92
N GLN A 77 8.52 0.66 1.61
CA GLN A 77 8.71 -0.19 2.79
C GLN A 77 8.61 -1.68 2.46
N GLU A 78 7.66 -2.06 1.61
CA GLU A 78 7.44 -3.44 1.20
C GLU A 78 6.86 -3.52 -0.21
N ILE A 79 7.31 -4.50 -1.00
CA ILE A 79 6.76 -4.82 -2.31
C ILE A 79 6.49 -6.32 -2.33
N ALA A 80 5.26 -6.72 -2.62
CA ALA A 80 4.90 -8.13 -2.74
C ALA A 80 3.72 -8.34 -3.70
N THR A 81 3.44 -9.60 -4.04
CA THR A 81 2.16 -9.96 -4.62
C THR A 81 1.05 -9.76 -3.60
N ILE A 82 -0.18 -9.59 -4.04
CA ILE A 82 -1.32 -9.39 -3.15
C ILE A 82 -1.45 -10.52 -2.13
N ASP A 83 -1.31 -11.76 -2.58
CA ASP A 83 -1.38 -12.94 -1.74
C ASP A 83 -0.32 -12.97 -0.63
N GLU A 84 0.94 -12.69 -0.98
CA GLU A 84 2.04 -12.67 0.00
C GLU A 84 1.86 -11.51 0.99
N LEU A 85 1.46 -10.33 0.53
CA LEU A 85 1.29 -9.18 1.41
C LEU A 85 0.21 -9.41 2.47
N PHE A 86 -0.93 -10.02 2.08
CA PHE A 86 -2.04 -10.25 3.02
C PHE A 86 -1.84 -11.49 3.89
N LYS A 87 -1.17 -12.55 3.40
CA LYS A 87 -0.91 -13.79 4.15
C LYS A 87 0.33 -13.70 5.04
N ASN A 88 1.38 -13.08 4.55
CA ASN A 88 2.71 -13.03 5.17
C ASN A 88 3.34 -11.64 5.08
N PRO A 89 2.74 -10.58 5.62
CA PRO A 89 3.38 -9.26 5.66
C PRO A 89 4.68 -9.35 6.47
N LEU A 90 5.77 -8.83 5.92
CA LEU A 90 7.08 -8.92 6.58
C LEU A 90 7.43 -7.62 7.33
N HIS A 91 7.18 -6.48 6.70
CA HIS A 91 7.54 -5.18 7.26
C HIS A 91 6.66 -4.81 8.48
N PRO A 92 7.21 -4.28 9.58
CA PRO A 92 6.44 -3.90 10.76
C PRO A 92 5.28 -2.94 10.46
N TYR A 93 5.50 -1.98 9.56
CA TYR A 93 4.46 -1.05 9.16
C TYR A 93 3.30 -1.73 8.41
N THR A 94 3.61 -2.65 7.50
CA THR A 94 2.59 -3.44 6.78
C THR A 94 1.77 -4.30 7.74
N LYS A 95 2.44 -4.97 8.70
CA LYS A 95 1.75 -5.74 9.75
C LYS A 95 0.78 -4.86 10.53
N ALA A 96 1.23 -3.67 10.94
CA ALA A 96 0.39 -2.76 11.68
C ALA A 96 -0.79 -2.20 10.84
N LEU A 97 -0.60 -1.99 9.53
CA LEU A 97 -1.70 -1.65 8.61
C LEU A 97 -2.74 -2.79 8.54
N MET A 98 -2.29 -4.04 8.37
CA MET A 98 -3.18 -5.21 8.32
C MET A 98 -3.92 -5.42 9.66
N ASP A 99 -3.27 -5.17 10.79
CA ASP A 99 -3.90 -5.25 12.12
C ASP A 99 -4.93 -4.14 12.38
N SER A 100 -4.88 -3.05 11.61
CA SER A 100 -5.86 -1.96 11.67
C SER A 100 -7.14 -2.23 10.88
N ILE A 101 -7.17 -3.27 10.04
CA ILE A 101 -8.36 -3.65 9.27
C ILE A 101 -9.35 -4.37 10.22
N PRO A 102 -10.64 -3.96 10.27
CA PRO A 102 -11.64 -4.65 11.05
C PRO A 102 -11.84 -6.08 10.56
N LYS A 103 -11.56 -7.07 11.40
CA LYS A 103 -11.86 -8.48 11.12
C LYS A 103 -13.26 -8.81 11.61
N MET A 104 -14.12 -9.36 10.75
CA MET A 104 -15.53 -9.66 11.09
C MET A 104 -15.69 -10.67 12.24
N ASP A 105 -14.68 -11.52 12.49
CA ASP A 105 -14.73 -12.61 13.47
C ASP A 105 -14.07 -12.30 14.82
N THR A 106 -13.48 -11.13 15.02
CA THR A 106 -12.79 -10.82 16.27
C THR A 106 -13.67 -9.99 17.20
N LYS A 107 -13.92 -10.52 18.42
CA LYS A 107 -14.56 -9.80 19.53
C LYS A 107 -13.66 -8.69 20.14
N GLU A 108 -12.56 -8.35 19.51
CA GLU A 108 -11.69 -7.29 20.00
C GLU A 108 -12.39 -5.92 19.83
N LYS A 109 -12.70 -5.32 20.97
CA LYS A 109 -13.41 -4.02 21.04
C LYS A 109 -12.57 -2.82 20.60
N ARG A 110 -11.31 -2.98 20.28
CA ARG A 110 -10.41 -1.89 19.86
C ARG A 110 -9.46 -2.36 18.76
N LEU A 111 -9.47 -1.65 17.64
CA LEU A 111 -8.46 -1.79 16.60
C LEU A 111 -7.10 -1.34 17.14
N LYS A 112 -6.04 -2.07 16.80
CA LYS A 112 -4.66 -1.68 17.13
C LYS A 112 -4.23 -0.56 16.18
N ALA A 113 -4.33 0.67 16.62
CA ALA A 113 -3.80 1.80 15.87
C ALA A 113 -2.30 1.98 16.16
N LEU A 114 -1.54 2.35 15.13
CA LEU A 114 -0.14 2.78 15.29
C LEU A 114 -0.08 4.00 16.21
N LYS A 115 0.85 3.99 17.15
CA LYS A 115 1.08 5.11 18.08
C LYS A 115 1.52 6.37 17.32
N GLY A 116 1.10 7.53 17.81
CA GLY A 116 1.53 8.83 17.31
C GLY A 116 0.90 9.22 15.96
N MET A 117 1.19 10.43 15.53
CA MET A 117 0.79 10.97 14.23
C MET A 117 1.89 10.74 13.20
N VAL A 118 1.53 10.68 11.91
CA VAL A 118 2.52 10.69 10.83
C VAL A 118 3.25 12.04 10.88
N PRO A 119 4.58 12.05 11.07
CA PRO A 119 5.32 13.31 11.09
C PRO A 119 5.26 13.98 9.72
N SER A 120 5.36 15.31 9.71
CA SER A 120 5.48 16.05 8.45
C SER A 120 6.75 15.66 7.72
N LEU A 121 6.67 15.43 6.41
CA LEU A 121 7.82 15.12 5.57
C LEU A 121 8.93 16.17 5.66
N LEU A 122 8.57 17.44 5.93
CA LEU A 122 9.54 18.54 6.13
C LEU A 122 10.36 18.39 7.41
N ASN A 123 9.87 17.62 8.38
CA ASN A 123 10.52 17.42 9.68
C ASN A 123 11.00 15.97 9.87
N MET A 124 10.90 15.13 8.84
CA MET A 124 11.52 13.81 8.85
C MET A 124 13.01 14.00 8.65
N GLY A 125 13.78 13.74 9.71
CA GLY A 125 15.24 13.71 9.66
C GLY A 125 15.78 12.55 8.82
N ASP A 126 17.10 12.51 8.69
CA ASP A 126 17.79 11.38 8.10
C ASP A 126 17.64 10.13 9.01
N GLY A 127 17.68 8.94 8.41
CA GLY A 127 17.54 7.66 9.09
C GLY A 127 16.14 7.07 9.07
N CYS A 128 15.92 6.05 9.88
CA CYS A 128 14.67 5.27 9.88
C CYS A 128 13.46 6.11 10.29
N LYS A 129 12.57 6.35 9.35
CA LYS A 129 11.37 7.20 9.50
C LYS A 129 10.30 6.61 10.41
N LEU A 130 10.42 5.33 10.76
CA LEU A 130 9.47 4.62 11.61
C LEU A 130 9.85 4.62 13.10
N CYS A 131 11.08 4.97 13.47
CA CYS A 131 11.57 4.90 14.84
C CYS A 131 10.73 5.70 15.86
N SER A 132 10.09 6.78 15.42
CA SER A 132 9.22 7.58 16.29
C SER A 132 7.87 6.91 16.61
N ARG A 133 7.51 5.84 15.89
CA ARG A 133 6.19 5.20 15.99
C ARG A 133 6.23 3.74 16.44
N PHE A 134 7.38 3.13 16.43
CA PHE A 134 7.61 1.76 16.87
C PHE A 134 8.56 1.72 18.07
N ASP A 135 8.38 0.75 18.94
CA ASP A 135 9.39 0.44 19.94
C ASP A 135 10.67 -0.03 19.22
N PRO A 136 11.87 0.27 19.74
CA PRO A 136 13.14 -0.05 19.05
C PRO A 136 13.26 -1.53 18.62
N LYS A 137 12.66 -2.45 19.38
CA LYS A 137 12.64 -3.89 19.09
C LYS A 137 11.80 -4.25 17.88
N ASP A 138 10.75 -3.47 17.63
CA ASP A 138 9.74 -3.74 16.59
C ASP A 138 9.92 -2.80 15.38
N CYS A 139 10.91 -1.91 15.44
CA CYS A 139 11.19 -0.97 14.36
C CYS A 139 11.94 -1.66 13.21
N ALA A 140 11.62 -1.27 11.98
CA ALA A 140 12.24 -1.81 10.76
C ALA A 140 13.78 -1.76 10.76
N CYS A 141 14.40 -0.77 11.41
CA CYS A 141 15.84 -0.65 11.54
C CYS A 141 16.46 -1.56 12.63
N GLY A 142 15.68 -2.34 13.37
CA GLY A 142 16.18 -3.13 14.49
C GLY A 142 16.73 -2.30 15.65
N GLY A 143 16.29 -1.04 15.78
CA GLY A 143 16.73 -0.12 16.84
C GLY A 143 18.01 0.65 16.56
N THR A 144 18.66 0.49 15.39
CA THR A 144 19.88 1.23 15.02
C THR A 144 19.63 2.71 14.75
N GLY A 145 18.41 3.07 14.37
CA GLY A 145 18.04 4.43 13.92
C GLY A 145 18.43 4.73 12.47
N GLU A 146 19.21 3.88 11.83
CA GLU A 146 19.62 4.02 10.44
C GLU A 146 18.50 3.58 9.50
N GLU A 147 18.40 4.18 8.31
CA GLU A 147 17.46 3.77 7.27
C GLU A 147 17.90 2.42 6.70
N PRO A 148 17.08 1.37 6.79
CA PRO A 148 17.40 0.08 6.18
C PRO A 148 17.36 0.14 4.67
N GLU A 149 18.13 -0.69 4.00
CA GLU A 149 18.03 -0.88 2.55
C GLU A 149 16.83 -1.75 2.17
N LEU A 150 16.32 -1.55 0.96
CA LEU A 150 15.30 -2.41 0.37
C LEU A 150 15.99 -3.62 -0.27
N TYR A 151 15.70 -4.83 0.19
CA TYR A 151 16.26 -6.06 -0.36
C TYR A 151 15.19 -7.13 -0.60
N GLU A 152 15.50 -8.05 -1.50
CA GLU A 152 14.62 -9.16 -1.83
C GLU A 152 14.79 -10.29 -0.80
N VAL A 153 13.73 -10.59 -0.05
CA VAL A 153 13.72 -11.66 0.98
C VAL A 153 13.30 -12.99 0.37
N LYS A 154 12.36 -12.94 -0.58
CA LYS A 154 11.86 -14.06 -1.34
C LYS A 154 11.63 -13.61 -2.79
N PRO A 155 11.53 -14.50 -3.76
CA PRO A 155 11.24 -14.12 -5.14
C PRO A 155 10.05 -13.16 -5.25
N ASN A 156 10.29 -11.97 -5.79
CA ASN A 156 9.31 -10.87 -5.92
C ASN A 156 8.75 -10.29 -4.61
N HIS A 157 9.37 -10.56 -3.45
CA HIS A 157 9.00 -9.99 -2.17
C HIS A 157 10.18 -9.18 -1.60
N PHE A 158 10.05 -7.86 -1.62
CA PHE A 158 11.08 -6.91 -1.19
C PHE A 158 10.64 -6.22 0.08
N VAL A 159 11.57 -6.03 1.01
CA VAL A 159 11.31 -5.41 2.31
C VAL A 159 12.44 -4.45 2.68
N ARG A 160 12.08 -3.28 3.17
CA ARG A 160 13.01 -2.31 3.74
C ARG A 160 13.10 -2.49 5.25
N CYS A 161 13.93 -3.41 5.69
CA CYS A 161 14.02 -3.81 7.09
C CYS A 161 15.40 -4.34 7.40
N ASN A 162 15.88 -4.17 8.64
CA ASN A 162 17.12 -4.81 9.05
C ASN A 162 16.94 -6.33 9.02
N PRO A 163 17.83 -7.09 8.36
CA PRO A 163 17.75 -8.56 8.28
C PRO A 163 17.61 -9.26 9.63
N SER A 164 18.22 -8.72 10.68
CA SER A 164 18.16 -9.29 12.03
C SER A 164 16.75 -9.36 12.65
N ILE A 165 15.76 -8.77 12.01
CA ILE A 165 14.35 -8.87 12.47
C ILE A 165 13.72 -10.21 12.06
N PHE A 166 14.35 -10.93 11.14
CA PHE A 166 13.85 -12.22 10.62
C PHE A 166 14.57 -13.43 11.25
N ASP A 167 15.63 -13.20 12.05
CA ASP A 167 16.35 -14.20 12.84
C ASP A 167 15.65 -14.41 14.19
#